data_cabec42631ecdcc424197332058a14a1
#
_entry.id   cabec42631ecdcc424197332058a14a1
#
_cell.length_a   1.000
_cell.length_b   1.000
_cell.length_c   1.000
_cell.angle_alpha   90.00
_cell.angle_beta   90.00
_cell.angle_gamma   90.00
#
_symmetry.space_group_name_H-M   'P 1'
#
loop_
_entity.id
_entity.type
_entity.pdbx_description
1 polymer ?
#
loop_
_entity_poly.entity_id
_entity_poly.type
_entity_poly.pdbx_seq_one_letter_code
_entity_poly.pdbx_strand_id
1 'polypeptide(L)'
;MYLIKLFFALVVAFLFSTTITSIFILFQNTIWNIFWLKTQGFDVSFFILIDSLLHDLRGGLTPILIQWGVPINMYAVIFIALFFGYFLTAIIRLIIPVNSIFSYGFAGFLSVYSIIFFTKMTFDEIILISSAREPLGLLIFCLIGSFGGIFFNQFKENFLRILINEKKT
;
A
#
# COMPACT_ATOMS: atom_id res chain seq x y z
N MET A 1 16.12 26.82 -3.05
CA MET A 1 14.68 26.79 -2.69
C MET A 1 13.87 25.79 -3.53
N TYR A 2 14.06 25.68 -4.84
CA TYR A 2 13.34 24.73 -5.72
C TYR A 2 13.50 23.25 -5.33
N LEU A 3 14.72 22.78 -5.09
CA LEU A 3 14.99 21.38 -4.69
C LEU A 3 14.28 21.00 -3.37
N ILE A 4 14.18 21.92 -2.44
CA ILE A 4 13.49 21.70 -1.17
C ILE A 4 11.98 21.55 -1.41
N LYS A 5 11.38 22.43 -2.21
CA LYS A 5 9.95 22.33 -2.59
C LYS A 5 9.67 20.99 -3.32
N LEU A 6 10.54 20.60 -4.22
CA LEU A 6 10.45 19.32 -4.94
C LEU A 6 10.50 18.12 -4.00
N PHE A 7 11.45 18.13 -3.06
CA PHE A 7 11.58 17.06 -2.06
C PHE A 7 10.30 16.94 -1.21
N PHE A 8 9.80 18.08 -0.67
CA PHE A 8 8.56 18.08 0.10
C PHE A 8 7.36 17.57 -0.72
N ALA A 9 7.24 17.98 -1.97
CA ALA A 9 6.17 17.52 -2.85
C ALA A 9 6.20 16.00 -3.06
N LEU A 10 7.39 15.42 -3.24
CA LEU A 10 7.57 13.98 -3.38
C LEU A 10 7.23 13.24 -2.07
N VAL A 11 7.66 13.76 -0.93
CA VAL A 11 7.34 13.19 0.39
C VAL A 11 5.83 13.21 0.65
N VAL A 12 5.16 14.33 0.39
CA VAL A 12 3.71 14.46 0.55
C VAL A 12 2.96 13.50 -0.37
N ALA A 13 3.33 13.43 -1.65
CA ALA A 13 2.74 12.50 -2.61
C ALA A 13 2.91 11.05 -2.17
N PHE A 14 4.09 10.70 -1.65
CA PHE A 14 4.40 9.38 -1.14
C PHE A 14 3.56 9.03 0.10
N LEU A 15 3.54 9.91 1.12
CA LEU A 15 2.77 9.71 2.34
C LEU A 15 1.27 9.55 2.05
N PHE A 16 0.74 10.40 1.17
CA PHE A 16 -0.67 10.34 0.79
C PHE A 16 -1.02 9.03 0.07
N SER A 17 -0.20 8.64 -0.92
CA SER A 17 -0.37 7.39 -1.65
C SER A 17 -0.29 6.17 -0.73
N THR A 18 0.71 6.11 0.16
CA THR A 18 0.89 4.97 1.07
C THR A 18 -0.23 4.88 2.10
N THR A 19 -0.72 6.01 2.62
CA THR A 19 -1.86 6.04 3.53
C THR A 19 -3.12 5.50 2.86
N ILE A 20 -3.45 5.99 1.67
CA ILE A 20 -4.61 5.49 0.91
C ILE A 20 -4.47 4.00 0.63
N THR A 21 -3.32 3.56 0.13
CA THR A 21 -3.07 2.13 -0.16
C THR A 21 -3.26 1.27 1.09
N SER A 22 -2.73 1.71 2.24
CA SER A 22 -2.85 0.98 3.51
C SER A 22 -4.30 0.87 3.96
N ILE A 23 -5.07 1.95 3.85
CA ILE A 23 -6.50 1.95 4.19
C ILE A 23 -7.25 0.94 3.31
N PHE A 24 -7.05 0.97 1.99
CA PHE A 24 -7.72 0.03 1.07
C PHE A 24 -7.33 -1.43 1.31
N ILE A 25 -6.07 -1.70 1.66
CA ILE A 25 -5.58 -3.03 2.03
C ILE A 25 -6.32 -3.55 3.27
N LEU A 26 -6.45 -2.73 4.32
CA LEU A 26 -7.16 -3.10 5.53
C LEU A 26 -8.67 -3.31 5.26
N PHE A 27 -9.28 -2.41 4.49
CA PHE A 27 -10.68 -2.58 4.07
C PHE A 27 -10.92 -3.89 3.35
N GLN A 28 -10.07 -4.21 2.38
CA GLN A 28 -10.18 -5.44 1.62
C GLN A 28 -10.04 -6.68 2.53
N ASN A 29 -9.10 -6.65 3.48
CA ASN A 29 -8.92 -7.75 4.42
C ASN A 29 -10.14 -7.95 5.33
N THR A 30 -10.70 -6.86 5.87
CA THR A 30 -11.89 -6.91 6.72
C THR A 30 -13.11 -7.41 5.95
N ILE A 31 -13.35 -6.89 4.73
CA ILE A 31 -14.47 -7.33 3.90
C ILE A 31 -14.34 -8.82 3.58
N TRP A 32 -13.13 -9.31 3.29
CA TRP A 32 -12.88 -10.72 3.01
C TRP A 32 -13.17 -11.60 4.21
N ASN A 33 -12.75 -11.19 5.41
CA ASN A 33 -13.05 -11.90 6.66
C ASN A 33 -14.55 -12.00 6.92
N ILE A 34 -15.28 -10.91 6.71
CA ILE A 34 -16.73 -10.87 6.89
C ILE A 34 -17.44 -11.74 5.86
N PHE A 35 -17.00 -11.71 4.61
CA PHE A 35 -17.54 -12.58 3.58
C PHE A 35 -17.33 -14.06 3.95
N TRP A 36 -16.13 -14.41 4.43
CA TRP A 36 -15.84 -15.76 4.89
C TRP A 36 -16.76 -16.16 6.07
N LEU A 37 -16.96 -15.30 7.08
CA LEU A 37 -17.88 -15.55 8.19
C LEU A 37 -19.31 -15.84 7.69
N LYS A 38 -19.80 -15.08 6.73
CA LYS A 38 -21.11 -15.32 6.11
C LYS A 38 -21.19 -16.68 5.42
N THR A 39 -20.14 -17.13 4.75
CA THR A 39 -20.11 -18.47 4.13
C THR A 39 -20.15 -19.60 5.18
N GLN A 40 -19.70 -19.32 6.42
CA GLN A 40 -19.80 -20.28 7.55
C GLN A 40 -21.16 -20.24 8.26
N GLY A 41 -22.13 -19.47 7.76
CA GLY A 41 -23.48 -19.39 8.33
C GLY A 41 -23.65 -18.38 9.47
N PHE A 42 -22.65 -17.52 9.73
CA PHE A 42 -22.77 -16.46 10.72
C PHE A 42 -23.58 -15.29 10.15
N ASP A 43 -24.56 -14.81 10.90
CA ASP A 43 -25.30 -13.60 10.54
C ASP A 43 -24.48 -12.35 10.95
N VAL A 44 -23.94 -11.66 9.95
CA VAL A 44 -23.10 -10.47 10.15
C VAL A 44 -23.90 -9.25 9.76
N SER A 45 -24.31 -8.45 10.76
CA SER A 45 -25.01 -7.19 10.56
C SER A 45 -24.08 -6.11 10.00
N PHE A 46 -24.69 -5.08 9.40
CA PHE A 46 -23.95 -3.92 8.90
C PHE A 46 -23.15 -3.19 10.00
N PHE A 47 -23.67 -3.15 11.23
CA PHE A 47 -22.96 -2.56 12.37
C PHE A 47 -21.69 -3.33 12.74
N ILE A 48 -21.71 -4.66 12.69
CA ILE A 48 -20.52 -5.50 12.91
C ILE A 48 -19.46 -5.21 11.83
N LEU A 49 -19.88 -5.01 10.58
CA LEU A 49 -18.96 -4.63 9.50
C LEU A 49 -18.25 -3.31 9.79
N ILE A 50 -18.99 -2.27 10.17
CA ILE A 50 -18.41 -0.95 10.48
C ILE A 50 -17.48 -1.04 11.68
N ASP A 51 -17.90 -1.72 12.75
CA ASP A 51 -17.08 -1.87 13.96
C ASP A 51 -15.78 -2.63 13.66
N SER A 52 -15.87 -3.72 12.89
CA SER A 52 -14.70 -4.46 12.43
C SER A 52 -13.74 -3.60 11.58
N LEU A 53 -14.27 -2.77 10.66
CA LEU A 53 -13.45 -1.86 9.87
C LEU A 53 -12.72 -0.84 10.76
N LEU A 54 -13.41 -0.25 11.72
CA LEU A 54 -12.81 0.70 12.65
C LEU A 54 -11.78 0.05 13.56
N HIS A 55 -12.04 -1.17 14.00
CA HIS A 55 -11.12 -1.98 14.80
C HIS A 55 -9.84 -2.29 14.00
N ASP A 56 -9.97 -2.76 12.76
CA ASP A 56 -8.84 -3.11 11.91
C ASP A 56 -8.02 -1.89 11.51
N LEU A 57 -8.65 -0.73 11.25
CA LEU A 57 -7.94 0.53 11.03
C LEU A 57 -7.11 0.95 12.24
N ARG A 58 -7.62 0.79 13.45
CA ARG A 58 -6.86 1.03 14.69
C ARG A 58 -5.81 -0.06 14.89
N GLY A 59 -6.18 -1.32 14.65
CA GLY A 59 -5.30 -2.49 14.75
C GLY A 59 -4.10 -2.42 13.81
N GLY A 60 -4.25 -1.82 12.63
CA GLY A 60 -3.15 -1.60 11.69
C GLY A 60 -2.02 -0.72 12.25
N LEU A 61 -2.29 0.08 13.27
CA LEU A 61 -1.30 0.87 14.01
C LEU A 61 -0.64 0.09 15.16
N THR A 62 -1.25 -1.01 15.61
CA THR A 62 -0.67 -1.84 16.66
C THR A 62 0.44 -2.73 16.11
N PRO A 63 1.50 -3.02 16.89
CA PRO A 63 2.55 -3.92 16.45
C PRO A 63 2.00 -5.34 16.27
N ILE A 64 2.10 -5.86 15.03
CA ILE A 64 1.70 -7.23 14.71
C ILE A 64 2.85 -8.21 14.98
N LEU A 65 4.08 -7.73 14.83
CA LEU A 65 5.28 -8.53 14.87
C LEU A 65 6.26 -7.94 15.86
N ILE A 66 6.68 -8.73 16.81
CA ILE A 66 7.84 -8.47 17.65
C ILE A 66 8.91 -9.45 17.22
N GLN A 67 9.51 -9.22 16.06
CA GLN A 67 10.63 -10.01 15.60
C GLN A 67 11.91 -9.21 15.87
N TRP A 68 12.90 -9.82 16.45
CA TRP A 68 14.17 -9.16 16.82
C TRP A 68 14.00 -8.00 17.82
N GLY A 69 12.91 -7.99 18.62
CA GLY A 69 12.64 -6.93 19.60
C GLY A 69 12.12 -5.62 19.02
N VAL A 70 11.86 -5.55 17.72
CA VAL A 70 11.31 -4.36 17.04
C VAL A 70 9.83 -4.55 16.77
N PRO A 71 8.95 -3.71 17.35
CA PRO A 71 7.52 -3.75 17.03
C PRO A 71 7.28 -3.20 15.62
N ILE A 72 6.81 -4.05 14.72
CA ILE A 72 6.46 -3.66 13.35
C ILE A 72 4.95 -3.73 13.18
N ASN A 73 4.33 -2.65 12.74
CA ASN A 73 2.92 -2.60 12.41
C ASN A 73 2.68 -2.73 10.89
N MET A 74 1.45 -3.06 10.50
CA MET A 74 1.09 -3.29 9.10
C MET A 74 1.33 -2.05 8.22
N TYR A 75 1.06 -0.85 8.73
CA TYR A 75 1.33 0.40 8.00
C TYR A 75 2.81 0.57 7.70
N ALA A 76 3.69 0.27 8.67
CA ALA A 76 5.13 0.36 8.47
C ALA A 76 5.63 -0.63 7.41
N VAL A 77 5.09 -1.85 7.40
CA VAL A 77 5.44 -2.86 6.38
C VAL A 77 5.06 -2.38 4.98
N ILE A 78 3.83 -1.88 4.81
CA ILE A 78 3.36 -1.34 3.53
C ILE A 78 4.19 -0.12 3.12
N PHE A 79 4.46 0.80 4.06
CA PHE A 79 5.27 1.98 3.83
C PHE A 79 6.66 1.62 3.31
N ILE A 80 7.36 0.71 3.99
CA ILE A 80 8.71 0.27 3.61
C ILE A 80 8.70 -0.38 2.22
N ALA A 81 7.75 -1.28 1.96
CA ALA A 81 7.66 -1.98 0.68
C ALA A 81 7.40 -1.01 -0.48
N LEU A 82 6.46 -0.09 -0.33
CA LEU A 82 6.16 0.93 -1.35
C LEU A 82 7.32 1.92 -1.52
N PHE A 83 8.01 2.28 -0.44
CA PHE A 83 9.18 3.15 -0.51
C PHE A 83 10.26 2.54 -1.40
N PHE A 84 10.65 1.30 -1.14
CA PHE A 84 11.65 0.61 -1.96
C PHE A 84 11.17 0.40 -3.39
N GLY A 85 9.91 0.02 -3.60
CA GLY A 85 9.35 -0.16 -4.94
C GLY A 85 9.36 1.11 -5.77
N TYR A 86 8.92 2.24 -5.21
CA TYR A 86 8.91 3.52 -5.92
C TYR A 86 10.31 4.09 -6.10
N PHE A 87 11.21 3.90 -5.13
CA PHE A 87 12.60 4.31 -5.22
C PHE A 87 13.34 3.56 -6.34
N LEU A 88 13.23 2.23 -6.38
CA LEU A 88 13.80 1.42 -7.44
C LEU A 88 13.23 1.79 -8.81
N THR A 89 11.93 2.01 -8.89
CA THR A 89 11.29 2.46 -10.14
C THR A 89 11.81 3.82 -10.59
N ALA A 90 12.04 4.73 -9.68
CA ALA A 90 12.63 6.02 -10.01
C ALA A 90 14.03 5.86 -10.63
N ILE A 91 14.87 4.98 -10.07
CA ILE A 91 16.20 4.67 -10.61
C ILE A 91 16.10 4.01 -11.99
N ILE A 92 15.27 3.00 -12.16
CA ILE A 92 15.10 2.29 -13.43
C ILE A 92 14.66 3.26 -14.53
N ARG A 93 13.76 4.20 -14.22
CA ARG A 93 13.29 5.20 -15.17
C ARG A 93 14.34 6.24 -15.60
N LEU A 94 15.43 6.39 -14.86
CA LEU A 94 16.56 7.19 -15.31
C LEU A 94 17.33 6.51 -16.45
N ILE A 95 17.26 5.17 -16.51
CA ILE A 95 18.00 4.37 -17.50
C ILE A 95 17.09 4.01 -18.68
N ILE A 96 15.84 3.65 -18.40
CA ILE A 96 14.88 3.15 -19.39
C ILE A 96 13.68 4.12 -19.45
N PRO A 97 13.39 4.76 -20.58
CA PRO A 97 12.27 5.70 -20.73
C PRO A 97 10.94 4.97 -20.87
N VAL A 98 10.44 4.39 -19.77
CA VAL A 98 9.12 3.72 -19.70
C VAL A 98 8.05 4.70 -19.25
N ASN A 99 6.80 4.45 -19.66
CA ASN A 99 5.65 5.26 -19.23
C ASN A 99 5.56 5.31 -17.69
N SER A 100 5.49 6.52 -17.15
CA SER A 100 5.51 6.79 -15.71
C SER A 100 4.38 6.09 -14.95
N ILE A 101 3.16 6.20 -15.46
CA ILE A 101 1.97 5.65 -14.81
C ILE A 101 2.07 4.12 -14.72
N PHE A 102 2.45 3.47 -15.82
CA PHE A 102 2.61 2.03 -15.85
C PHE A 102 3.73 1.55 -14.90
N SER A 103 4.88 2.25 -14.91
CA SER A 103 6.03 1.86 -14.07
C SER A 103 5.71 1.93 -12.59
N TYR A 104 5.09 3.02 -12.11
CA TYR A 104 4.74 3.14 -10.70
C TYR A 104 3.55 2.26 -10.32
N GLY A 105 2.58 2.04 -11.21
CA GLY A 105 1.51 1.08 -10.98
C GLY A 105 2.06 -0.34 -10.82
N PHE A 106 2.95 -0.76 -11.70
CA PHE A 106 3.60 -2.08 -11.61
C PHE A 106 4.48 -2.20 -10.36
N ALA A 107 5.20 -1.13 -10.00
CA ALA A 107 5.99 -1.09 -8.77
C ALA A 107 5.12 -1.28 -7.52
N GLY A 108 3.96 -0.61 -7.45
CA GLY A 108 3.01 -0.77 -6.35
C GLY A 108 2.46 -2.20 -6.27
N PHE A 109 2.14 -2.81 -7.42
CA PHE A 109 1.74 -4.21 -7.51
C PHE A 109 2.80 -5.14 -6.93
N LEU A 110 4.04 -5.02 -7.40
CA LEU A 110 5.15 -5.87 -6.95
C LEU A 110 5.52 -5.62 -5.49
N SER A 111 5.43 -4.37 -5.00
CA SER A 111 5.71 -4.06 -3.61
C SER A 111 4.74 -4.77 -2.66
N VAL A 112 3.44 -4.75 -2.98
CA VAL A 112 2.43 -5.44 -2.18
C VAL A 112 2.58 -6.97 -2.30
N TYR A 113 2.84 -7.48 -3.48
CA TYR A 113 3.14 -8.91 -3.67
C TYR A 113 4.35 -9.34 -2.82
N SER A 114 5.40 -8.52 -2.77
CA SER A 114 6.60 -8.79 -1.98
C SER A 114 6.31 -8.90 -0.49
N ILE A 115 5.37 -8.12 0.06
CA ILE A 115 4.96 -8.24 1.47
C ILE A 115 4.47 -9.65 1.74
N ILE A 116 3.58 -10.18 0.91
CA ILE A 116 3.03 -11.53 1.08
C ILE A 116 4.12 -12.58 0.91
N PHE A 117 4.98 -12.43 -0.09
CA PHE A 117 6.07 -13.36 -0.34
C PHE A 117 7.05 -13.42 0.84
N PHE A 118 7.50 -12.27 1.36
CA PHE A 118 8.42 -12.24 2.49
C PHE A 118 7.78 -12.68 3.81
N THR A 119 6.52 -12.34 4.06
CA THR A 119 5.82 -12.84 5.24
C THR A 119 5.68 -14.37 5.20
N LYS A 120 5.35 -14.93 4.04
CA LYS A 120 5.30 -16.37 3.85
C LYS A 120 6.65 -17.06 4.13
N MET A 121 7.75 -16.49 3.63
CA MET A 121 9.09 -17.03 3.89
C MET A 121 9.51 -16.92 5.36
N THR A 122 9.09 -15.87 6.06
CA THR A 122 9.50 -15.59 7.43
C THR A 122 8.74 -16.44 8.45
N PHE A 123 7.49 -16.82 8.15
CA PHE A 123 6.57 -17.51 9.06
C PHE A 123 6.23 -18.93 8.61
N ASP A 124 7.22 -19.69 8.16
CA ASP A 124 7.09 -21.11 7.80
C ASP A 124 5.86 -21.39 6.91
N GLU A 125 5.76 -20.64 5.81
CA GLU A 125 4.67 -20.70 4.84
C GLU A 125 3.30 -20.15 5.32
N ILE A 126 3.21 -19.58 6.51
CA ILE A 126 1.97 -18.98 7.01
C ILE A 126 1.74 -17.62 6.35
N ILE A 127 0.59 -17.45 5.69
CA ILE A 127 0.14 -16.16 5.19
C ILE A 127 -0.65 -15.46 6.30
N LEU A 128 -0.07 -14.39 6.86
CA LEU A 128 -0.65 -13.64 7.97
C LEU A 128 -1.93 -12.88 7.59
N ILE A 129 -2.04 -12.49 6.32
CA ILE A 129 -3.18 -11.74 5.81
C ILE A 129 -4.18 -12.74 5.25
N SER A 130 -5.34 -12.85 5.90
CA SER A 130 -6.35 -13.87 5.56
C SER A 130 -6.85 -13.73 4.12
N SER A 131 -7.06 -12.52 3.64
CA SER A 131 -7.50 -12.26 2.27
C SER A 131 -6.48 -12.69 1.20
N ALA A 132 -5.19 -12.71 1.53
CA ALA A 132 -4.14 -13.12 0.61
C ALA A 132 -3.90 -14.63 0.54
N ARG A 133 -4.63 -15.43 1.34
CA ARG A 133 -4.56 -16.89 1.29
C ARG A 133 -5.21 -17.47 0.03
N GLU A 134 -6.18 -16.78 -0.53
CA GLU A 134 -6.83 -17.16 -1.77
C GLU A 134 -6.26 -16.39 -2.97
N PRO A 135 -6.13 -17.02 -4.15
CA PRO A 135 -5.54 -16.38 -5.33
C PRO A 135 -6.26 -15.09 -5.75
N LEU A 136 -7.60 -15.07 -5.64
CA LEU A 136 -8.38 -13.88 -5.97
C LEU A 136 -8.13 -12.74 -4.97
N GLY A 137 -8.09 -13.05 -3.68
CA GLY A 137 -7.81 -12.08 -2.65
C GLY A 137 -6.39 -11.51 -2.78
N LEU A 138 -5.40 -12.35 -3.08
CA LEU A 138 -4.04 -11.93 -3.39
C LEU A 138 -4.00 -10.99 -4.60
N LEU A 139 -4.71 -11.32 -5.68
CA LEU A 139 -4.77 -10.48 -6.88
C LEU A 139 -5.35 -9.09 -6.56
N ILE A 140 -6.47 -9.03 -5.83
CA ILE A 140 -7.09 -7.77 -5.44
C ILE A 140 -6.13 -6.95 -4.57
N PHE A 141 -5.42 -7.61 -3.66
CA PHE A 141 -4.42 -7.00 -2.80
C PHE A 141 -3.31 -6.31 -3.63
N CYS A 142 -2.78 -7.01 -4.63
CA CYS A 142 -1.77 -6.47 -5.53
C CYS A 142 -2.32 -5.34 -6.42
N LEU A 143 -3.57 -5.43 -6.87
CA LEU A 143 -4.23 -4.37 -7.64
C LEU A 143 -4.39 -3.09 -6.80
N ILE A 144 -4.72 -3.19 -5.52
CA ILE A 144 -4.74 -2.03 -4.61
C ILE A 144 -3.36 -1.37 -4.56
N GLY A 145 -2.28 -2.16 -4.47
CA GLY A 145 -0.92 -1.64 -4.56
C GLY A 145 -0.65 -0.93 -5.89
N SER A 146 -1.13 -1.49 -7.01
CA SER A 146 -1.02 -0.88 -8.33
C SER A 146 -1.73 0.48 -8.40
N PHE A 147 -2.95 0.58 -7.89
CA PHE A 147 -3.67 1.86 -7.77
C PHE A 147 -2.89 2.86 -6.92
N GLY A 148 -2.33 2.44 -5.81
CA GLY A 148 -1.46 3.29 -4.98
C GLY A 148 -0.29 3.87 -5.77
N GLY A 149 0.37 3.06 -6.60
CA GLY A 149 1.46 3.52 -7.48
C GLY A 149 1.01 4.52 -8.54
N ILE A 150 -0.16 4.32 -9.13
CA ILE A 150 -0.78 5.26 -10.08
C ILE A 150 -1.09 6.58 -9.37
N PHE A 151 -1.69 6.55 -8.18
CA PHE A 151 -1.95 7.75 -7.38
C PHE A 151 -0.67 8.49 -7.04
N PHE A 152 0.37 7.78 -6.59
CA PHE A 152 1.67 8.39 -6.33
C PHE A 152 2.18 9.17 -7.55
N ASN A 153 2.14 8.55 -8.72
CA ASN A 153 2.58 9.19 -9.95
C ASN A 153 1.76 10.43 -10.29
N GLN A 154 0.42 10.35 -10.21
CA GLN A 154 -0.46 11.49 -10.51
C GLN A 154 -0.22 12.67 -9.58
N PHE A 155 -0.11 12.44 -8.27
CA PHE A 155 0.19 13.48 -7.30
C PHE A 155 1.56 14.11 -7.56
N LYS A 156 2.57 13.28 -7.78
CA LYS A 156 3.91 13.75 -8.13
C LYS A 156 3.90 14.66 -9.36
N GLU A 157 3.26 14.23 -10.45
CA GLU A 157 3.17 15.02 -11.68
C GLU A 157 2.41 16.34 -11.48
N ASN A 158 1.30 16.32 -10.73
CA ASN A 158 0.54 17.54 -10.43
C ASN A 158 1.35 18.55 -9.61
N PHE A 159 2.04 18.10 -8.57
CA PHE A 159 2.94 18.96 -7.80
C PHE A 159 4.09 19.53 -8.63
N LEU A 160 4.67 18.72 -9.50
CA LEU A 160 5.71 19.19 -10.41
C LEU A 160 5.21 20.27 -11.36
N ARG A 161 4.01 20.13 -11.92
CA ARG A 161 3.38 21.14 -12.79
C ARG A 161 3.16 22.46 -12.06
N ILE A 162 2.66 22.42 -10.81
CA ILE A 162 2.46 23.63 -9.99
C ILE A 162 3.80 24.35 -9.78
N LEU A 163 4.85 23.62 -9.41
CA LEU A 163 6.18 24.18 -9.15
C LEU A 163 6.84 24.79 -10.41
N ILE A 164 6.57 24.21 -11.58
CA ILE A 164 7.09 24.73 -12.85
C ILE A 164 6.35 26.02 -13.23
N ASN A 165 5.05 26.11 -13.01
CA ASN A 165 4.26 27.30 -13.30
C ASN A 165 4.64 28.48 -12.40
N GLU A 166 4.89 28.25 -11.10
CA GLU A 166 5.41 29.29 -10.18
C GLU A 166 6.76 29.88 -10.61
N LYS A 167 7.54 29.17 -11.40
CA LYS A 167 8.85 29.66 -11.88
C LYS A 167 8.74 30.55 -13.13
N LYS A 168 7.59 30.55 -13.80
CA LYS A 168 7.34 31.34 -15.02
C LYS A 168 6.68 32.69 -14.75
N THR A 169 6.14 32.89 -13.54
CA THR A 169 5.64 34.17 -13.02
C THR A 169 6.72 34.87 -12.20
#